data_8618219919ce59f44a8069d1239c9fe0
#
_entry.id   8618219919ce59f44a8069d1239c9fe0
#
_cell.length_a   1.000
_cell.length_b   1.000
_cell.length_c   1.000
_cell.angle_alpha   90.00
_cell.angle_beta   90.00
_cell.angle_gamma   90.00
#
_symmetry.space_group_name_H-M   'P 1'
#
loop_
_entity.id
_entity.type
_entity.pdbx_description
1 polymer ?
#
loop_
_entity_poly.entity_id
_entity_poly.type
_entity_poly.pdbx_seq_one_letter_code
_entity_poly.pdbx_strand_id
1 'polypeptide(L)'
;MSGTAGTAICLLRCDLRAHDNQVLHWAQHNADFVIPLYCFDPRHYLGTHCHGFPKTGPHRLRFLLESVKDLRETLKKKGSTLVVRKGKPEDVVRDLITQLGSVSAVVFHEEATQEELDVEKGLCQVCAQHGVKIQTFWGSTLYHRDDLPFRPIDRLPDVYTHFRKALESQAKVRPTLRMADQLKPLAPGLEEGSIPTMEDFGQKEKTSPCKDAEAPSAQEMCERCSLRMIGLSWPFQSGRCCRSICLKLQDPVTDPRTAFPCSGGETQALMRLQYYFWDTNLVASYKETRNGLVGMDYSTKFAPWLALGCISPRYIYEQIQKYERERTANQSTYWVLFELLWRDYFRFVALKYGRRIFSLRGLQSKEIPWKKDLQLFDCWKEGKTGVPFVDANMRELSATGFMSNRGRQNVASFLTKDLGLDWRMGAEWFEYLLVDYDVCSNYGNWLYSAGIGTDPRDNRKFNMIKQGLDYDGNGDYVRLWVPELQGIKGADIHTPWVLSSAALSQAGVTLGRKSPSQGQEGTCTGASTAQRQRDRFLLLLQERCLLKAGRALSKRFCC
;
A
#
# COMPACT_ATOMS: atom_id res chain seq x y z
N MET A 1 -38.71 28.78 9.20
CA MET A 1 -39.18 27.49 8.61
C MET A 1 -38.24 26.40 9.09
N SER A 2 -38.64 25.66 10.11
CA SER A 2 -37.93 24.49 10.60
C SER A 2 -38.13 23.36 9.58
N GLY A 3 -37.22 23.27 8.63
CA GLY A 3 -37.20 22.11 7.73
C GLY A 3 -36.97 20.86 8.57
N THR A 4 -37.82 19.87 8.38
CA THR A 4 -37.64 18.55 8.94
C THR A 4 -36.26 18.04 8.57
N ALA A 5 -35.36 17.96 9.54
CA ALA A 5 -34.05 17.39 9.35
C ALA A 5 -34.28 15.90 9.06
N GLY A 6 -33.99 15.49 7.83
CA GLY A 6 -34.24 14.13 7.36
C GLY A 6 -33.09 13.17 7.70
N THR A 7 -33.00 12.08 6.95
CA THR A 7 -31.92 11.10 7.09
C THR A 7 -30.70 11.50 6.27
N ALA A 8 -29.50 11.46 6.86
CA ALA A 8 -28.21 11.63 6.15
C ALA A 8 -27.48 10.31 5.98
N ILE A 9 -27.08 9.99 4.75
CA ILE A 9 -26.18 8.86 4.44
C ILE A 9 -24.73 9.38 4.48
N CYS A 10 -23.93 8.87 5.39
CA CYS A 10 -22.51 9.16 5.55
C CYS A 10 -21.68 8.06 4.87
N LEU A 11 -21.33 8.23 3.61
CA LEU A 11 -20.52 7.26 2.89
C LEU A 11 -19.05 7.38 3.32
N LEU A 12 -18.57 6.37 4.02
CA LEU A 12 -17.19 6.24 4.46
C LEU A 12 -16.40 5.39 3.47
N ARG A 13 -15.17 5.82 3.15
CA ARG A 13 -14.27 5.13 2.20
C ARG A 13 -12.87 4.98 2.80
N CYS A 14 -11.99 5.97 2.59
CA CYS A 14 -10.66 6.03 3.19
C CYS A 14 -10.64 6.94 4.43
N ASP A 15 -11.66 6.84 5.26
CA ASP A 15 -11.88 7.63 6.47
C ASP A 15 -12.55 6.80 7.59
N LEU A 16 -12.05 5.55 7.78
CA LEU A 16 -12.59 4.56 8.72
C LEU A 16 -12.25 4.91 10.16
N ARG A 17 -12.70 6.08 10.61
CA ARG A 17 -12.52 6.60 11.97
C ARG A 17 -13.72 7.39 12.44
N ALA A 18 -13.87 7.46 13.75
CA ALA A 18 -14.84 8.29 14.40
C ALA A 18 -14.25 9.67 14.78
N HIS A 19 -13.00 9.71 15.29
CA HIS A 19 -12.35 10.99 15.63
C HIS A 19 -12.04 11.82 14.37
N ASP A 20 -12.10 13.14 14.50
CA ASP A 20 -11.76 14.09 13.43
C ASP A 20 -12.37 13.74 12.06
N ASN A 21 -13.67 13.36 12.05
CA ASN A 21 -14.42 12.99 10.86
C ASN A 21 -15.47 14.05 10.51
N GLN A 22 -15.22 14.82 9.46
CA GLN A 22 -16.08 15.92 9.02
C GLN A 22 -17.46 15.43 8.55
N VAL A 23 -17.53 14.23 7.95
CA VAL A 23 -18.76 13.63 7.43
C VAL A 23 -19.70 13.31 8.59
N LEU A 24 -19.22 12.58 9.61
CA LEU A 24 -19.99 12.25 10.78
C LEU A 24 -20.35 13.50 11.61
N HIS A 25 -19.41 14.44 11.74
CA HIS A 25 -19.63 15.69 12.44
C HIS A 25 -20.74 16.52 11.77
N TRP A 26 -20.73 16.66 10.45
CA TRP A 26 -21.76 17.40 9.73
C TRP A 26 -23.14 16.74 9.91
N ALA A 27 -23.22 15.43 9.71
CA ALA A 27 -24.47 14.70 9.81
C ALA A 27 -25.08 14.78 11.21
N GLN A 28 -24.26 14.72 12.25
CA GLN A 28 -24.68 14.89 13.65
C GLN A 28 -25.46 16.20 13.91
N HIS A 29 -25.12 17.27 13.18
CA HIS A 29 -25.71 18.60 13.38
C HIS A 29 -26.81 18.94 12.37
N ASN A 30 -26.93 18.19 11.27
CA ASN A 30 -27.81 18.54 10.16
C ASN A 30 -28.84 17.46 9.79
N ALA A 31 -28.93 16.37 10.56
CA ALA A 31 -29.88 15.28 10.30
C ALA A 31 -30.53 14.79 11.62
N ASP A 32 -31.71 14.18 11.52
CA ASP A 32 -32.35 13.48 12.65
C ASP A 32 -31.84 12.06 12.80
N PHE A 33 -31.64 11.38 11.66
CA PHE A 33 -31.08 10.04 11.56
C PHE A 33 -29.80 10.06 10.72
N VAL A 34 -28.80 9.29 11.15
CA VAL A 34 -27.51 9.20 10.48
C VAL A 34 -27.23 7.75 10.11
N ILE A 35 -26.87 7.52 8.86
CA ILE A 35 -26.50 6.21 8.33
C ILE A 35 -25.02 6.23 7.97
N PRO A 36 -24.12 5.89 8.92
CA PRO A 36 -22.72 5.60 8.56
C PRO A 36 -22.71 4.37 7.65
N LEU A 37 -22.26 4.53 6.40
CA LEU A 37 -22.29 3.51 5.36
C LEU A 37 -20.89 3.16 4.89
N TYR A 38 -20.57 1.87 4.85
CA TYR A 38 -19.40 1.35 4.17
C TYR A 38 -19.80 0.35 3.08
N CYS A 39 -19.28 0.53 1.87
CA CYS A 39 -19.54 -0.34 0.74
C CYS A 39 -18.30 -1.16 0.38
N PHE A 40 -18.39 -2.49 0.42
CA PHE A 40 -17.40 -3.35 -0.21
C PHE A 40 -17.61 -3.35 -1.72
N ASP A 41 -16.94 -2.43 -2.39
CA ASP A 41 -17.05 -2.24 -3.83
C ASP A 41 -16.34 -3.37 -4.58
N PRO A 42 -17.07 -4.15 -5.42
CA PRO A 42 -16.47 -5.27 -6.15
C PRO A 42 -15.34 -4.85 -7.09
N ARG A 43 -15.29 -3.60 -7.53
CA ARG A 43 -14.22 -3.07 -8.40
C ARG A 43 -12.84 -3.10 -7.72
N HIS A 44 -12.78 -3.04 -6.40
CA HIS A 44 -11.53 -3.12 -5.64
C HIS A 44 -10.93 -4.54 -5.57
N TYR A 45 -11.67 -5.56 -6.03
CA TYR A 45 -11.25 -6.97 -6.01
C TYR A 45 -11.06 -7.56 -7.41
N LEU A 46 -11.26 -6.75 -8.45
CA LEU A 46 -10.97 -7.11 -9.85
C LEU A 46 -9.47 -6.97 -10.16
N GLY A 47 -9.10 -7.28 -11.41
CA GLY A 47 -7.74 -7.10 -11.90
C GLY A 47 -7.36 -5.62 -12.06
N THR A 48 -6.05 -5.35 -11.94
CA THR A 48 -5.44 -4.05 -12.24
C THR A 48 -5.50 -3.73 -13.74
N HIS A 49 -5.39 -2.44 -14.09
CA HIS A 49 -5.67 -1.98 -15.47
C HIS A 49 -4.64 -2.38 -16.51
N CYS A 50 -3.35 -2.40 -16.16
CA CYS A 50 -2.29 -2.60 -17.14
C CYS A 50 -1.83 -4.06 -17.23
N HIS A 51 -1.84 -4.79 -16.12
CA HIS A 51 -1.26 -6.14 -16.05
C HIS A 51 -2.21 -7.20 -15.52
N GLY A 52 -3.42 -6.81 -15.05
CA GLY A 52 -4.46 -7.73 -14.61
C GLY A 52 -4.15 -8.46 -13.30
N PHE A 53 -3.25 -7.95 -12.47
CA PHE A 53 -3.00 -8.49 -11.14
C PHE A 53 -4.22 -8.25 -10.24
N PRO A 54 -4.51 -9.10 -9.23
CA PRO A 54 -5.56 -8.78 -8.27
C PRO A 54 -5.26 -7.44 -7.57
N LYS A 55 -6.28 -6.58 -7.40
CA LYS A 55 -6.07 -5.27 -6.75
C LYS A 55 -5.84 -5.37 -5.26
N THR A 56 -6.58 -6.23 -4.56
CA THR A 56 -6.51 -6.34 -3.10
C THR A 56 -6.04 -7.72 -2.69
N GLY A 57 -4.87 -7.78 -2.05
CA GLY A 57 -4.31 -9.01 -1.50
C GLY A 57 -4.84 -9.34 -0.10
N PRO A 58 -4.54 -10.55 0.42
CA PRO A 58 -5.11 -11.06 1.65
C PRO A 58 -4.73 -10.22 2.88
N HIS A 59 -3.51 -9.73 2.98
CA HIS A 59 -3.06 -8.91 4.11
C HIS A 59 -3.86 -7.61 4.22
N ARG A 60 -4.06 -6.90 3.08
CA ARG A 60 -4.83 -5.66 3.06
C ARG A 60 -6.32 -5.92 3.28
N LEU A 61 -6.87 -6.99 2.71
CA LEU A 61 -8.26 -7.36 2.93
C LEU A 61 -8.54 -7.65 4.41
N ARG A 62 -7.70 -8.45 5.07
CA ARG A 62 -7.82 -8.71 6.51
C ARG A 62 -7.78 -7.41 7.31
N PHE A 63 -6.80 -6.56 7.06
CA PHE A 63 -6.66 -5.28 7.75
C PHE A 63 -7.86 -4.35 7.54
N LEU A 64 -8.47 -4.37 6.35
CA LEU A 64 -9.70 -3.66 6.04
C LEU A 64 -10.90 -4.20 6.81
N LEU A 65 -11.08 -5.53 6.84
CA LEU A 65 -12.17 -6.17 7.58
C LEU A 65 -12.09 -5.87 9.08
N GLU A 66 -10.89 -5.93 9.65
CA GLU A 66 -10.61 -5.54 11.03
C GLU A 66 -10.97 -4.07 11.28
N SER A 67 -10.63 -3.18 10.34
CA SER A 67 -10.91 -1.74 10.44
C SER A 67 -12.41 -1.43 10.38
N VAL A 68 -13.14 -2.10 9.50
CA VAL A 68 -14.61 -1.96 9.40
C VAL A 68 -15.30 -2.48 10.67
N LYS A 69 -14.82 -3.59 11.22
CA LYS A 69 -15.32 -4.15 12.47
C LYS A 69 -15.09 -3.22 13.65
N ASP A 70 -13.87 -2.71 13.80
CA ASP A 70 -13.49 -1.78 14.88
C ASP A 70 -14.33 -0.50 14.83
N LEU A 71 -14.51 0.07 13.64
CA LEU A 71 -15.35 1.26 13.47
C LEU A 71 -16.82 0.99 13.84
N ARG A 72 -17.38 -0.16 13.44
CA ARG A 72 -18.75 -0.56 13.82
C ARG A 72 -18.90 -0.62 15.34
N GLU A 73 -17.97 -1.26 16.04
CA GLU A 73 -17.98 -1.36 17.48
C GLU A 73 -17.82 0.02 18.16
N THR A 74 -16.98 0.89 17.62
CA THR A 74 -16.80 2.27 18.09
C THR A 74 -18.10 3.07 17.95
N LEU A 75 -18.80 2.96 16.82
CA LEU A 75 -20.06 3.65 16.59
C LEU A 75 -21.19 3.08 17.48
N LYS A 76 -21.22 1.76 17.75
CA LYS A 76 -22.17 1.13 18.68
C LYS A 76 -22.03 1.67 20.10
N LYS A 77 -20.82 1.83 20.58
CA LYS A 77 -20.56 2.45 21.91
C LYS A 77 -21.08 3.88 22.00
N LYS A 78 -21.29 4.54 20.87
CA LYS A 78 -21.80 5.91 20.78
C LYS A 78 -23.29 6.00 20.39
N GLY A 79 -24.02 4.90 20.45
CA GLY A 79 -25.48 4.86 20.20
C GLY A 79 -25.89 4.81 18.72
N SER A 80 -24.95 4.56 17.80
CA SER A 80 -25.20 4.38 16.36
C SER A 80 -24.63 3.03 15.88
N THR A 81 -24.52 2.80 14.57
CA THR A 81 -23.81 1.64 14.01
C THR A 81 -23.30 1.93 12.61
N LEU A 82 -22.42 1.07 12.08
CA LEU A 82 -21.97 1.10 10.70
C LEU A 82 -22.81 0.15 9.85
N VAL A 83 -23.54 0.70 8.90
CA VAL A 83 -24.22 -0.07 7.86
C VAL A 83 -23.21 -0.55 6.84
N VAL A 84 -23.20 -1.85 6.56
CA VAL A 84 -22.29 -2.47 5.60
C VAL A 84 -23.08 -3.08 4.46
N ARG A 85 -22.61 -2.84 3.23
CA ARG A 85 -23.21 -3.40 2.02
C ARG A 85 -22.11 -3.90 1.07
N LYS A 86 -22.42 -4.94 0.29
CA LYS A 86 -21.61 -5.37 -0.86
C LYS A 86 -22.23 -4.76 -2.11
N GLY A 87 -21.45 -4.01 -2.88
CA GLY A 87 -21.92 -3.37 -4.11
C GLY A 87 -21.22 -2.06 -4.41
N LYS A 88 -21.48 -1.52 -5.58
CA LYS A 88 -20.98 -0.21 -5.96
C LYS A 88 -21.65 0.86 -5.09
N PRO A 89 -20.91 1.81 -4.53
CA PRO A 89 -21.48 2.85 -3.67
C PRO A 89 -22.65 3.59 -4.29
N GLU A 90 -22.58 3.92 -5.58
CA GLU A 90 -23.64 4.62 -6.31
C GLU A 90 -24.94 3.81 -6.41
N ASP A 91 -24.85 2.49 -6.60
CA ASP A 91 -26.01 1.60 -6.65
C ASP A 91 -26.61 1.41 -5.25
N VAL A 92 -25.77 1.16 -4.25
CA VAL A 92 -26.18 1.00 -2.85
C VAL A 92 -26.88 2.25 -2.32
N VAL A 93 -26.35 3.44 -2.63
CA VAL A 93 -26.94 4.71 -2.21
C VAL A 93 -28.29 4.92 -2.88
N ARG A 94 -28.45 4.61 -4.18
CA ARG A 94 -29.74 4.66 -4.88
C ARG A 94 -30.77 3.76 -4.21
N ASP A 95 -30.37 2.52 -3.90
CA ASP A 95 -31.27 1.54 -3.30
C ASP A 95 -31.72 1.99 -1.89
N LEU A 96 -30.82 2.55 -1.08
CA LEU A 96 -31.14 3.13 0.24
C LEU A 96 -32.04 4.35 0.15
N ILE A 97 -31.82 5.25 -0.82
CA ILE A 97 -32.70 6.40 -1.06
C ILE A 97 -34.13 5.92 -1.40
N THR A 98 -34.22 4.93 -2.27
CA THR A 98 -35.51 4.36 -2.69
C THR A 98 -36.20 3.64 -1.53
N GLN A 99 -35.46 2.85 -0.75
CA GLN A 99 -36.00 2.09 0.39
C GLN A 99 -36.55 2.99 1.50
N LEU A 100 -35.84 4.06 1.83
CA LEU A 100 -36.14 4.92 2.97
C LEU A 100 -37.11 6.05 2.63
N GLY A 101 -37.09 6.57 1.42
CA GLY A 101 -37.93 7.70 0.96
C GLY A 101 -37.70 9.03 1.68
N SER A 102 -36.89 9.06 2.76
CA SER A 102 -36.68 10.23 3.64
C SER A 102 -35.23 10.73 3.67
N VAL A 103 -34.40 10.29 2.71
CA VAL A 103 -33.01 10.70 2.65
C VAL A 103 -32.91 12.15 2.17
N SER A 104 -32.35 13.03 3.02
CA SER A 104 -32.18 14.46 2.73
C SER A 104 -30.80 14.79 2.17
N ALA A 105 -29.78 14.01 2.56
CA ALA A 105 -28.41 14.27 2.12
C ALA A 105 -27.56 13.00 2.03
N VAL A 106 -26.60 12.99 1.09
CA VAL A 106 -25.47 12.08 1.01
C VAL A 106 -24.19 12.87 1.28
N VAL A 107 -23.39 12.40 2.23
CA VAL A 107 -22.22 13.12 2.73
C VAL A 107 -20.98 12.23 2.62
N PHE A 108 -19.88 12.73 2.09
CA PHE A 108 -18.63 11.96 1.96
C PHE A 108 -17.40 12.86 1.87
N HIS A 109 -16.21 12.26 2.11
CA HIS A 109 -14.94 12.93 1.82
C HIS A 109 -14.60 12.81 0.33
N GLU A 110 -14.14 13.91 -0.26
CA GLU A 110 -13.65 13.95 -1.64
C GLU A 110 -12.31 13.24 -1.78
N GLU A 111 -12.11 12.62 -2.94
CA GLU A 111 -10.89 11.91 -3.30
C GLU A 111 -10.15 12.61 -4.46
N ALA A 112 -8.98 12.07 -4.83
CA ALA A 112 -8.07 12.76 -5.76
C ALA A 112 -7.83 12.00 -7.07
N THR A 113 -8.17 10.72 -7.15
CA THR A 113 -7.81 9.87 -8.28
C THR A 113 -9.02 9.38 -9.05
N GLN A 114 -8.77 8.94 -10.29
CA GLN A 114 -9.81 8.81 -11.31
C GLN A 114 -10.91 7.81 -10.93
N GLU A 115 -10.56 6.66 -10.35
CA GLU A 115 -11.55 5.64 -9.99
C GLU A 115 -12.52 6.17 -8.93
N GLU A 116 -11.99 6.86 -7.92
CA GLU A 116 -12.76 7.45 -6.85
C GLU A 116 -13.60 8.64 -7.33
N LEU A 117 -13.06 9.46 -8.25
CA LEU A 117 -13.80 10.56 -8.87
C LEU A 117 -14.94 10.03 -9.76
N ASP A 118 -14.77 8.89 -10.42
CA ASP A 118 -15.85 8.26 -11.20
C ASP A 118 -16.98 7.75 -10.29
N VAL A 119 -16.65 7.24 -9.09
CA VAL A 119 -17.66 6.92 -8.04
C VAL A 119 -18.40 8.18 -7.61
N GLU A 120 -17.69 9.27 -7.31
CA GLU A 120 -18.29 10.54 -6.88
C GLU A 120 -19.23 11.11 -7.95
N LYS A 121 -18.84 11.03 -9.22
CA LYS A 121 -19.69 11.41 -10.34
C LYS A 121 -20.97 10.55 -10.41
N GLY A 122 -20.86 9.25 -10.20
CA GLY A 122 -22.01 8.34 -10.12
C GLY A 122 -22.96 8.70 -8.97
N LEU A 123 -22.41 9.00 -7.78
CA LEU A 123 -23.18 9.46 -6.64
C LEU A 123 -23.90 10.79 -6.92
N CYS A 124 -23.23 11.75 -7.57
CA CYS A 124 -23.84 13.02 -7.97
C CYS A 124 -25.04 12.82 -8.90
N GLN A 125 -24.92 11.89 -9.87
CA GLN A 125 -26.01 11.57 -10.79
C GLN A 125 -27.20 10.96 -10.07
N VAL A 126 -26.95 9.97 -9.20
CA VAL A 126 -28.02 9.32 -8.40
C VAL A 126 -28.72 10.33 -7.51
N CYS A 127 -28.00 11.15 -6.78
CA CYS A 127 -28.59 12.14 -5.88
C CYS A 127 -29.39 13.21 -6.64
N ALA A 128 -28.90 13.66 -7.78
CA ALA A 128 -29.64 14.62 -8.63
C ALA A 128 -30.96 14.03 -9.14
N GLN A 129 -30.99 12.76 -9.53
CA GLN A 129 -32.22 12.08 -9.99
C GLN A 129 -33.29 11.96 -8.90
N HIS A 130 -32.89 11.88 -7.63
CA HIS A 130 -33.79 11.73 -6.50
C HIS A 130 -34.02 13.01 -5.69
N GLY A 131 -33.44 14.14 -6.10
CA GLY A 131 -33.56 15.41 -5.38
C GLY A 131 -32.84 15.43 -4.02
N VAL A 132 -31.85 14.57 -3.81
CA VAL A 132 -31.08 14.45 -2.57
C VAL A 132 -29.87 15.37 -2.60
N LYS A 133 -29.64 16.11 -1.51
CA LYS A 133 -28.48 17.02 -1.40
C LYS A 133 -27.17 16.24 -1.29
N ILE A 134 -26.11 16.71 -1.94
CA ILE A 134 -24.74 16.25 -1.71
C ILE A 134 -23.99 17.27 -0.87
N GLN A 135 -23.26 16.76 0.12
CA GLN A 135 -22.32 17.53 0.92
C GLN A 135 -20.97 16.83 0.93
N THR A 136 -19.92 17.53 0.52
CA THR A 136 -18.57 16.97 0.44
C THR A 136 -17.59 17.71 1.34
N PHE A 137 -16.53 17.01 1.74
CA PHE A 137 -15.46 17.55 2.56
C PHE A 137 -14.09 17.06 2.08
N TRP A 138 -13.07 17.86 2.29
CA TRP A 138 -11.69 17.48 2.10
C TRP A 138 -11.05 17.15 3.45
N GLY A 139 -10.87 15.87 3.80
CA GLY A 139 -10.46 15.44 5.15
C GLY A 139 -9.27 14.47 5.20
N SER A 140 -8.67 14.16 4.06
CA SER A 140 -7.65 13.11 3.96
C SER A 140 -6.21 13.59 4.11
N THR A 141 -5.96 14.91 4.06
CA THR A 141 -4.63 15.51 4.15
C THR A 141 -4.42 16.27 5.45
N LEU A 142 -3.16 16.53 5.79
CA LEU A 142 -2.77 17.37 6.91
C LEU A 142 -3.20 18.82 6.65
N TYR A 143 -2.81 19.38 5.49
CA TYR A 143 -3.25 20.70 5.06
C TYR A 143 -4.49 20.59 4.19
N HIS A 144 -5.44 21.49 4.43
CA HIS A 144 -6.65 21.53 3.63
C HIS A 144 -6.37 22.14 2.25
N ARG A 145 -6.97 21.58 1.18
CA ARG A 145 -6.72 22.04 -0.20
C ARG A 145 -7.04 23.53 -0.41
N ASP A 146 -8.05 24.04 0.32
CA ASP A 146 -8.45 25.45 0.18
C ASP A 146 -7.51 26.42 0.89
N ASP A 147 -6.61 25.92 1.72
CA ASP A 147 -5.62 26.72 2.44
C ASP A 147 -4.24 26.69 1.76
N LEU A 148 -4.15 26.02 0.60
CA LEU A 148 -2.92 25.95 -0.17
C LEU A 148 -2.57 27.33 -0.76
N PRO A 149 -1.28 27.75 -0.68
CA PRO A 149 -0.82 28.99 -1.29
C PRO A 149 -0.67 28.89 -2.83
N PHE A 150 -1.11 27.79 -3.42
CA PHE A 150 -1.01 27.46 -4.84
C PHE A 150 -2.41 27.41 -5.47
N ARG A 151 -2.91 28.53 -5.94
CA ARG A 151 -4.20 28.60 -6.62
C ARG A 151 -4.07 29.20 -8.01
N PRO A 152 -4.58 28.57 -9.07
CA PRO A 152 -5.20 27.23 -9.09
C PRO A 152 -4.19 26.11 -8.80
N ILE A 153 -4.67 24.88 -8.62
CA ILE A 153 -3.86 23.71 -8.24
C ILE A 153 -2.71 23.43 -9.23
N ASP A 154 -2.86 23.85 -10.48
CA ASP A 154 -1.82 23.72 -11.52
C ASP A 154 -0.53 24.47 -11.17
N ARG A 155 -0.60 25.46 -10.27
CA ARG A 155 0.57 26.20 -9.76
C ARG A 155 1.30 25.48 -8.64
N LEU A 156 0.84 24.29 -8.24
CA LEU A 156 1.55 23.45 -7.25
C LEU A 156 3.00 23.20 -7.73
N PRO A 157 4.03 23.44 -6.89
CA PRO A 157 5.41 23.16 -7.26
C PRO A 157 5.65 21.67 -7.50
N ASP A 158 6.39 21.34 -8.56
CA ASP A 158 6.79 19.96 -8.86
C ASP A 158 7.94 19.46 -7.98
N VAL A 159 8.65 20.36 -7.31
CA VAL A 159 9.71 20.00 -6.38
C VAL A 159 9.18 20.03 -4.94
N TYR A 160 9.22 18.88 -4.26
CA TYR A 160 8.74 18.74 -2.89
C TYR A 160 9.28 19.82 -1.93
N THR A 161 10.55 20.17 -2.03
CA THR A 161 11.15 21.20 -1.15
C THR A 161 10.48 22.57 -1.28
N HIS A 162 10.10 22.96 -2.50
CA HIS A 162 9.42 24.22 -2.74
C HIS A 162 7.99 24.17 -2.19
N PHE A 163 7.27 23.06 -2.44
CA PHE A 163 5.96 22.80 -1.89
C PHE A 163 5.96 22.90 -0.36
N ARG A 164 6.84 22.13 0.31
CA ARG A 164 6.92 22.10 1.76
C ARG A 164 7.21 23.48 2.36
N LYS A 165 8.25 24.17 1.88
CA LYS A 165 8.64 25.48 2.41
C LYS A 165 7.52 26.50 2.29
N ALA A 166 6.79 26.51 1.18
CA ALA A 166 5.67 27.41 0.98
C ALA A 166 4.51 27.11 1.93
N LEU A 167 4.16 25.82 2.13
CA LEU A 167 3.13 25.43 3.08
C LEU A 167 3.49 25.84 4.51
N GLU A 168 4.70 25.49 4.97
CA GLU A 168 5.16 25.78 6.32
C GLU A 168 5.18 27.28 6.63
N SER A 169 5.41 28.12 5.63
CA SER A 169 5.45 29.58 5.82
C SER A 169 4.11 30.30 5.64
N GLN A 170 3.15 29.74 4.86
CA GLN A 170 1.96 30.48 4.40
C GLN A 170 0.64 29.82 4.77
N ALA A 171 0.63 28.55 5.18
CA ALA A 171 -0.57 27.81 5.51
C ALA A 171 -0.59 27.34 6.97
N LYS A 172 -1.78 27.07 7.50
CA LYS A 172 -1.96 26.52 8.84
C LYS A 172 -2.72 25.21 8.77
N VAL A 173 -2.37 24.27 9.63
CA VAL A 173 -3.15 23.06 9.84
C VAL A 173 -4.43 23.42 10.57
N ARG A 174 -5.58 23.02 10.01
CA ARG A 174 -6.88 23.21 10.66
C ARG A 174 -6.98 22.35 11.93
N PRO A 175 -7.62 22.84 12.98
CA PRO A 175 -7.80 22.04 14.20
C PRO A 175 -8.62 20.77 13.93
N THR A 176 -8.43 19.77 14.78
CA THR A 176 -9.22 18.55 14.74
C THR A 176 -10.65 18.81 15.24
N LEU A 177 -11.58 18.03 14.74
CA LEU A 177 -12.97 18.08 15.16
C LEU A 177 -13.20 17.13 16.35
N ARG A 178 -13.81 17.66 17.40
CA ARG A 178 -14.26 16.83 18.52
C ARG A 178 -15.47 16.00 18.07
N MET A 179 -15.39 14.72 18.31
CA MET A 179 -16.54 13.85 18.11
C MET A 179 -17.55 13.98 19.23
N ALA A 180 -18.84 13.89 18.88
CA ALA A 180 -19.91 13.84 19.87
C ALA A 180 -19.80 12.57 20.73
N ASP A 181 -20.18 12.68 22.00
CA ASP A 181 -20.16 11.55 22.93
C ASP A 181 -21.27 10.54 22.58
N GLN A 182 -22.41 11.05 22.09
CA GLN A 182 -23.48 10.24 21.49
C GLN A 182 -23.77 10.69 20.06
N LEU A 183 -23.98 9.73 19.19
CA LEU A 183 -24.34 9.94 17.79
C LEU A 183 -25.84 9.83 17.59
N LYS A 184 -26.34 10.48 16.55
CA LYS A 184 -27.73 10.29 16.08
C LYS A 184 -27.98 8.82 15.74
N PRO A 185 -29.19 8.30 16.06
CA PRO A 185 -29.54 6.92 15.80
C PRO A 185 -29.63 6.62 14.29
N LEU A 186 -29.58 5.33 13.99
CA LEU A 186 -29.87 4.83 12.64
C LEU A 186 -31.34 5.06 12.29
N ALA A 187 -31.64 5.24 11.01
CA ALA A 187 -33.03 5.31 10.52
C ALA A 187 -33.81 4.04 10.92
N PRO A 188 -35.07 4.18 11.40
CA PRO A 188 -35.87 3.04 11.81
C PRO A 188 -36.07 2.01 10.70
N GLY A 189 -35.97 0.72 11.06
CA GLY A 189 -36.17 -0.40 10.12
C GLY A 189 -34.99 -0.67 9.19
N LEU A 190 -33.86 0.04 9.33
CA LEU A 190 -32.67 -0.24 8.54
C LEU A 190 -31.75 -1.23 9.26
N GLU A 191 -31.47 -2.35 8.61
CA GLU A 191 -30.52 -3.35 9.11
C GLU A 191 -29.07 -2.92 8.86
N GLU A 192 -28.19 -3.21 9.82
CA GLU A 192 -26.76 -2.88 9.71
C GLU A 192 -26.02 -3.70 8.64
N GLY A 193 -26.53 -4.87 8.26
CA GLY A 193 -25.88 -5.79 7.35
C GLY A 193 -24.67 -6.50 7.95
N SER A 194 -24.31 -7.65 7.38
CA SER A 194 -23.14 -8.44 7.81
C SER A 194 -21.83 -7.86 7.29
N ILE A 195 -20.77 -7.93 8.09
CA ILE A 195 -19.41 -7.72 7.61
C ILE A 195 -18.99 -9.00 6.89
N PRO A 196 -18.48 -8.90 5.64
CA PRO A 196 -18.01 -10.07 4.90
C PRO A 196 -16.82 -10.74 5.60
N THR A 197 -16.62 -12.02 5.29
CA THR A 197 -15.44 -12.79 5.69
C THR A 197 -14.39 -12.81 4.58
N MET A 198 -13.18 -13.31 4.87
CA MET A 198 -12.15 -13.53 3.86
C MET A 198 -12.63 -14.47 2.74
N GLU A 199 -13.42 -15.48 3.08
CA GLU A 199 -13.96 -16.47 2.14
C GLU A 199 -14.92 -15.85 1.13
N ASP A 200 -15.69 -14.85 1.53
CA ASP A 200 -16.60 -14.10 0.64
C ASP A 200 -15.87 -13.43 -0.55
N PHE A 201 -14.55 -13.25 -0.44
CA PHE A 201 -13.70 -12.69 -1.48
C PHE A 201 -12.82 -13.74 -2.16
N GLY A 202 -13.15 -15.05 -1.97
CA GLY A 202 -12.38 -16.17 -2.54
C GLY A 202 -11.05 -16.44 -1.83
N GLN A 203 -10.83 -15.85 -0.66
CA GLN A 203 -9.69 -16.06 0.21
C GLN A 203 -10.11 -17.08 1.29
N LYS A 204 -9.41 -18.21 1.41
CA LYS A 204 -9.72 -19.22 2.45
C LYS A 204 -9.05 -18.84 3.76
N GLU A 205 -9.78 -18.82 4.87
CA GLU A 205 -9.19 -18.89 6.20
C GLU A 205 -8.74 -20.32 6.47
N LYS A 206 -7.47 -20.57 6.77
CA LYS A 206 -7.01 -21.84 7.34
C LYS A 206 -7.07 -21.78 8.85
N THR A 207 -8.02 -22.48 9.40
CA THR A 207 -7.99 -22.89 10.80
C THR A 207 -7.19 -24.19 10.89
N SER A 208 -6.04 -24.17 11.58
CA SER A 208 -5.19 -25.30 12.02
C SER A 208 -4.60 -26.26 10.95
N PRO A 209 -3.45 -26.85 11.21
CA PRO A 209 -2.83 -27.78 10.27
C PRO A 209 -3.62 -29.10 10.24
N CYS A 210 -4.47 -29.28 9.23
CA CYS A 210 -4.97 -30.60 8.88
C CYS A 210 -3.86 -31.40 8.20
N LYS A 211 -3.54 -32.53 8.80
CA LYS A 211 -2.78 -33.59 8.16
C LYS A 211 -3.64 -34.15 7.02
N ASP A 212 -3.00 -34.39 5.88
CA ASP A 212 -3.48 -35.18 4.76
C ASP A 212 -4.78 -34.71 4.04
N ALA A 213 -4.61 -33.91 2.99
CA ALA A 213 -5.57 -33.84 1.89
C ALA A 213 -4.81 -33.72 0.56
N GLU A 214 -5.04 -34.70 -0.32
CA GLU A 214 -4.53 -34.72 -1.70
C GLU A 214 -4.98 -33.49 -2.49
N ALA A 215 -4.08 -32.96 -3.29
CA ALA A 215 -4.36 -31.80 -4.14
C ALA A 215 -5.34 -32.19 -5.26
N PRO A 216 -6.41 -31.39 -5.53
CA PRO A 216 -7.33 -31.65 -6.62
C PRO A 216 -6.64 -31.58 -7.97
N SER A 217 -7.06 -32.44 -8.91
CA SER A 217 -6.48 -32.54 -10.24
C SER A 217 -6.71 -31.26 -11.08
N ALA A 218 -5.81 -31.01 -12.02
CA ALA A 218 -5.88 -29.86 -12.92
C ALA A 218 -7.20 -29.76 -13.72
N GLN A 219 -7.92 -30.86 -13.83
CA GLN A 219 -9.18 -30.99 -14.56
C GLN A 219 -10.37 -30.47 -13.77
N GLU A 220 -10.41 -30.73 -12.45
CA GLU A 220 -11.46 -30.20 -11.55
C GLU A 220 -11.37 -28.69 -11.33
N MET A 221 -10.17 -28.10 -11.48
CA MET A 221 -9.99 -26.65 -11.42
C MET A 221 -10.46 -25.92 -12.68
N CYS A 222 -10.40 -26.56 -13.84
CA CYS A 222 -10.86 -26.01 -15.12
C CYS A 222 -12.40 -25.92 -15.20
N GLU A 223 -13.10 -26.91 -14.68
CA GLU A 223 -14.57 -26.93 -14.66
C GLU A 223 -15.18 -25.89 -13.71
N ARG A 224 -14.54 -25.59 -12.58
CA ARG A 224 -15.00 -24.54 -11.65
C ARG A 224 -14.82 -23.12 -12.18
N CYS A 225 -13.85 -22.88 -13.06
CA CYS A 225 -13.70 -21.59 -13.76
C CYS A 225 -14.73 -21.39 -14.86
N SER A 226 -15.20 -22.45 -15.52
CA SER A 226 -16.13 -22.37 -16.65
C SER A 226 -17.58 -22.08 -16.25
N LEU A 227 -17.98 -22.35 -15.01
CA LEU A 227 -19.36 -22.23 -14.56
C LEU A 227 -19.76 -20.84 -14.03
N ARG A 228 -18.89 -19.83 -14.05
CA ARG A 228 -19.18 -18.46 -13.56
C ARG A 228 -19.03 -17.33 -14.58
N MET A 229 -18.92 -17.64 -15.86
CA MET A 229 -18.95 -16.62 -16.92
C MET A 229 -20.19 -16.77 -17.82
N ILE A 230 -21.34 -16.38 -17.30
CA ILE A 230 -22.53 -16.12 -18.11
C ILE A 230 -22.73 -14.60 -18.19
N GLY A 231 -22.52 -14.07 -19.37
CA GLY A 231 -23.00 -12.78 -19.82
C GLY A 231 -22.00 -11.65 -19.92
N LEU A 232 -21.11 -11.71 -20.92
CA LEU A 232 -20.66 -10.52 -21.69
C LEU A 232 -19.75 -11.02 -22.83
N SER A 233 -20.23 -10.90 -24.05
CA SER A 233 -19.53 -11.25 -25.30
C SER A 233 -18.47 -10.19 -25.64
N TRP A 234 -17.20 -10.57 -25.61
CA TRP A 234 -16.10 -9.86 -26.29
C TRP A 234 -15.29 -10.87 -27.09
N PRO A 235 -14.84 -10.54 -28.29
CA PRO A 235 -14.17 -11.49 -29.16
C PRO A 235 -12.73 -11.73 -28.68
N PHE A 236 -12.47 -12.91 -28.17
CA PHE A 236 -11.12 -13.38 -27.85
C PHE A 236 -10.61 -14.22 -29.01
N GLN A 237 -9.58 -13.74 -29.69
CA GLN A 237 -8.76 -14.57 -30.57
C GLN A 237 -7.71 -15.33 -29.76
N SER A 238 -7.81 -16.65 -29.89
CA SER A 238 -6.81 -17.71 -29.76
C SER A 238 -5.86 -17.75 -28.54
N GLY A 239 -6.18 -18.63 -27.62
CA GLY A 239 -5.34 -19.78 -27.26
C GLY A 239 -3.92 -19.53 -26.73
N ARG A 240 -3.77 -18.90 -25.57
CA ARG A 240 -2.72 -19.27 -24.61
C ARG A 240 -3.27 -19.15 -23.18
N CYS A 241 -3.55 -20.32 -22.62
CA CYS A 241 -3.96 -20.49 -21.24
C CYS A 241 -2.92 -19.82 -20.31
N CYS A 242 -3.37 -18.89 -19.46
CA CYS A 242 -2.56 -18.32 -18.37
C CYS A 242 -2.19 -19.41 -17.35
N ARG A 243 -1.14 -20.16 -17.63
CA ARG A 243 -0.59 -21.21 -16.75
C ARG A 243 0.19 -20.67 -15.54
N SER A 244 0.07 -19.41 -15.16
CA SER A 244 1.06 -18.81 -14.27
C SER A 244 0.53 -18.04 -13.06
N ILE A 245 -0.76 -18.07 -12.73
CA ILE A 245 -1.27 -17.33 -11.56
C ILE A 245 -2.05 -18.24 -10.62
N CYS A 246 -1.50 -19.43 -10.33
CA CYS A 246 -1.82 -20.13 -9.10
C CYS A 246 -0.66 -19.92 -8.11
N LEU A 247 -0.47 -18.71 -7.62
CA LEU A 247 0.18 -18.50 -6.34
C LEU A 247 -0.70 -19.20 -5.31
N LYS A 248 -0.19 -20.25 -4.69
CA LYS A 248 -0.74 -20.76 -3.43
C LYS A 248 -0.67 -19.61 -2.46
N LEU A 249 -1.74 -18.81 -2.39
CA LEU A 249 -1.92 -17.81 -1.35
C LEU A 249 -2.07 -18.60 -0.05
N GLN A 250 -1.01 -18.63 0.72
CA GLN A 250 -1.10 -19.09 2.10
C GLN A 250 -1.94 -18.06 2.85
N ASP A 251 -2.81 -18.53 3.73
CA ASP A 251 -3.54 -17.65 4.64
C ASP A 251 -2.57 -16.72 5.34
N PRO A 252 -2.94 -15.46 5.58
CA PRO A 252 -2.13 -14.53 6.32
C PRO A 252 -2.15 -14.86 7.82
N VAL A 253 -1.61 -16.02 8.18
CA VAL A 253 -1.08 -16.21 9.53
C VAL A 253 -0.03 -15.13 9.71
N THR A 254 -0.13 -14.34 10.77
CA THR A 254 0.85 -13.29 11.05
C THR A 254 2.23 -13.92 11.10
N ASP A 255 3.06 -13.71 10.09
CA ASP A 255 4.42 -14.19 10.08
C ASP A 255 5.17 -13.57 11.26
N PRO A 256 5.74 -14.37 12.18
CA PRO A 256 6.38 -13.83 13.39
C PRO A 256 7.60 -12.95 13.10
N ARG A 257 8.12 -12.98 11.87
CA ARG A 257 9.23 -12.14 11.42
C ARG A 257 8.78 -10.75 10.99
N THR A 258 7.47 -10.50 10.91
CA THR A 258 6.95 -9.22 10.41
C THR A 258 7.42 -8.03 11.24
N ALA A 259 7.80 -6.96 10.54
CA ALA A 259 8.03 -5.66 11.18
C ALA A 259 6.73 -4.86 11.41
N PHE A 260 5.57 -5.43 11.09
CA PHE A 260 4.24 -4.82 11.30
C PHE A 260 3.22 -5.86 11.83
N PRO A 261 3.32 -6.27 13.10
CA PRO A 261 2.41 -7.24 13.71
C PRO A 261 1.12 -6.58 14.24
N CYS A 262 0.54 -5.63 13.51
CA CYS A 262 -0.60 -4.84 13.97
C CYS A 262 -1.87 -5.20 13.20
N SER A 263 -3.01 -5.01 13.87
CA SER A 263 -4.35 -5.17 13.31
C SER A 263 -4.91 -3.84 12.79
N GLY A 264 -5.95 -3.91 11.95
CA GLY A 264 -6.69 -2.75 11.47
C GLY A 264 -7.51 -2.07 12.56
N GLY A 265 -8.00 -0.87 12.23
CA GLY A 265 -8.94 -0.10 13.06
C GLY A 265 -8.36 1.12 13.76
N GLU A 266 -9.26 2.05 14.06
CA GLU A 266 -8.99 3.30 14.78
C GLU A 266 -8.40 3.06 16.16
N THR A 267 -8.95 2.10 16.88
CA THR A 267 -8.50 1.73 18.23
C THR A 267 -7.02 1.35 18.24
N GLN A 268 -6.61 0.48 17.32
CA GLN A 268 -5.23 0.05 17.19
C GLN A 268 -4.29 1.19 16.75
N ALA A 269 -4.75 2.04 15.86
CA ALA A 269 -3.99 3.21 15.41
C ALA A 269 -3.71 4.19 16.57
N LEU A 270 -4.73 4.47 17.39
CA LEU A 270 -4.60 5.35 18.56
C LEU A 270 -3.72 4.71 19.65
N MET A 271 -3.85 3.40 19.90
CA MET A 271 -2.96 2.67 20.81
C MET A 271 -1.49 2.72 20.32
N ARG A 272 -1.26 2.54 19.00
CA ARG A 272 0.10 2.66 18.44
C ARG A 272 0.65 4.08 18.61
N LEU A 273 -0.17 5.12 18.42
CA LEU A 273 0.25 6.50 18.64
C LEU A 273 0.60 6.74 20.10
N GLN A 274 -0.27 6.29 21.01
CA GLN A 274 -0.02 6.38 22.47
C GLN A 274 1.30 5.71 22.83
N TYR A 275 1.51 4.46 22.40
CA TYR A 275 2.73 3.70 22.64
C TYR A 275 3.98 4.43 22.11
N TYR A 276 3.96 4.84 20.84
CA TYR A 276 5.15 5.38 20.17
C TYR A 276 5.53 6.78 20.65
N PHE A 277 4.55 7.60 21.05
CA PHE A 277 4.78 8.98 21.51
C PHE A 277 4.92 9.06 23.02
N TRP A 278 4.01 8.44 23.75
CA TRP A 278 3.82 8.73 25.17
C TRP A 278 4.40 7.67 26.10
N ASP A 279 4.27 6.39 25.77
CA ASP A 279 4.69 5.30 26.66
C ASP A 279 6.19 5.02 26.49
N THR A 280 6.71 4.99 25.25
CA THR A 280 8.10 4.62 24.95
C THR A 280 8.98 5.79 24.54
N ASN A 281 8.41 6.95 24.19
CA ASN A 281 9.18 8.14 23.79
C ASN A 281 9.99 7.96 22.48
N LEU A 282 9.67 6.96 21.67
CA LEU A 282 10.39 6.60 20.44
C LEU A 282 10.36 7.70 19.38
N VAL A 283 9.33 8.55 19.42
CA VAL A 283 9.22 9.69 18.49
C VAL A 283 10.41 10.64 18.59
N ALA A 284 11.05 10.74 19.75
CA ALA A 284 12.22 11.60 19.98
C ALA A 284 13.47 11.17 19.21
N SER A 285 13.53 9.90 18.73
CA SER A 285 14.64 9.35 17.94
C SER A 285 14.23 8.88 16.56
N TYR A 286 13.03 9.25 16.09
CA TYR A 286 12.46 8.76 14.83
C TYR A 286 13.35 9.01 13.61
N LYS A 287 13.98 10.16 13.50
CA LYS A 287 14.83 10.52 12.36
C LYS A 287 16.01 9.55 12.20
N GLU A 288 16.60 9.15 13.31
CA GLU A 288 17.75 8.25 13.37
C GLU A 288 17.33 6.80 13.09
N THR A 289 16.20 6.37 13.64
CA THR A 289 15.77 4.97 13.62
C THR A 289 14.95 4.58 12.38
N ARG A 290 14.31 5.53 11.71
CA ARG A 290 13.31 5.29 10.65
C ARG A 290 13.76 4.45 9.45
N ASN A 291 15.05 4.30 9.25
CA ASN A 291 15.62 3.48 8.18
C ASN A 291 15.88 2.02 8.62
N GLY A 292 15.47 1.62 9.81
CA GLY A 292 15.56 0.24 10.28
C GLY A 292 14.77 -0.73 9.39
N LEU A 293 15.12 -2.01 9.50
CA LEU A 293 14.53 -3.08 8.69
C LEU A 293 13.87 -4.15 9.56
N VAL A 294 14.38 -4.38 10.76
CA VAL A 294 13.93 -5.44 11.67
C VAL A 294 13.23 -4.85 12.88
N GLY A 295 12.13 -5.48 13.30
CA GLY A 295 11.35 -5.08 14.46
C GLY A 295 10.31 -4.00 14.17
N MET A 296 9.49 -3.71 15.18
CA MET A 296 8.33 -2.82 15.06
C MET A 296 8.69 -1.35 15.33
N ASP A 297 9.70 -1.08 16.17
CA ASP A 297 9.87 0.22 16.83
C ASP A 297 10.78 1.21 16.11
N TYR A 298 11.42 0.82 15.02
CA TYR A 298 12.27 1.72 14.24
C TYR A 298 11.51 2.86 13.56
N SER A 299 10.17 2.76 13.42
CA SER A 299 9.34 3.81 12.84
C SER A 299 7.93 3.85 13.42
N THR A 300 7.18 4.91 13.13
CA THR A 300 5.80 5.12 13.61
C THR A 300 4.84 4.01 13.18
N LYS A 301 5.04 3.44 11.97
CA LYS A 301 4.15 2.44 11.34
C LYS A 301 2.72 2.93 11.05
N PHE A 302 2.48 4.23 11.00
CA PHE A 302 1.12 4.78 10.81
C PHE A 302 0.55 4.57 9.40
N ALA A 303 1.38 4.22 8.41
CA ALA A 303 0.98 4.19 7.00
C ALA A 303 -0.28 3.34 6.71
N PRO A 304 -0.45 2.10 7.24
CA PRO A 304 -1.65 1.31 6.97
C PRO A 304 -2.94 1.96 7.49
N TRP A 305 -2.89 2.52 8.69
CA TRP A 305 -4.04 3.22 9.26
C TRP A 305 -4.33 4.56 8.58
N LEU A 306 -3.30 5.27 8.10
CA LEU A 306 -3.46 6.49 7.30
C LEU A 306 -4.04 6.17 5.91
N ALA A 307 -3.71 5.02 5.31
CA ALA A 307 -4.23 4.61 4.01
C ALA A 307 -5.74 4.35 4.04
N LEU A 308 -6.24 3.69 5.09
CA LEU A 308 -7.67 3.47 5.31
C LEU A 308 -8.36 4.61 6.08
N GLY A 309 -7.58 5.62 6.50
CA GLY A 309 -8.08 6.75 7.26
C GLY A 309 -8.56 6.42 8.68
N CYS A 310 -8.05 5.32 9.28
CA CYS A 310 -8.31 4.94 10.67
C CYS A 310 -7.68 5.92 11.66
N ILE A 311 -6.71 6.72 11.24
CA ILE A 311 -6.13 7.81 12.03
C ILE A 311 -6.04 9.09 11.19
N SER A 312 -6.36 10.22 11.80
CA SER A 312 -6.28 11.53 11.15
C SER A 312 -4.84 12.05 11.14
N PRO A 313 -4.33 12.54 9.98
CA PRO A 313 -3.03 13.21 9.95
C PRO A 313 -3.01 14.49 10.80
N ARG A 314 -4.14 15.19 10.93
CA ARG A 314 -4.27 16.37 11.79
C ARG A 314 -4.19 16.01 13.27
N TYR A 315 -4.76 14.87 13.66
CA TYR A 315 -4.66 14.37 15.03
C TYR A 315 -3.21 13.95 15.37
N ILE A 316 -2.51 13.30 14.44
CA ILE A 316 -1.06 13.02 14.62
C ILE A 316 -0.29 14.33 14.81
N TYR A 317 -0.56 15.34 14.00
CA TYR A 317 0.08 16.65 14.12
C TYR A 317 -0.20 17.32 15.48
N GLU A 318 -1.44 17.28 15.94
CA GLU A 318 -1.83 17.81 17.26
C GLU A 318 -1.08 17.09 18.40
N GLN A 319 -0.91 15.77 18.27
CA GLN A 319 -0.13 14.99 19.23
C GLN A 319 1.38 15.29 19.15
N ILE A 320 1.93 15.59 17.98
CA ILE A 320 3.31 16.10 17.85
C ILE A 320 3.44 17.42 18.58
N GLN A 321 2.54 18.38 18.31
CA GLN A 321 2.58 19.69 18.96
C GLN A 321 2.44 19.60 20.50
N LYS A 322 1.58 18.70 20.98
CA LYS A 322 1.43 18.41 22.40
C LYS A 322 2.73 17.83 22.98
N TYR A 323 3.30 16.82 22.30
CA TYR A 323 4.53 16.17 22.72
C TYR A 323 5.71 17.16 22.79
N GLU A 324 5.84 18.05 21.80
CA GLU A 324 6.89 19.07 21.76
C GLU A 324 6.78 20.09 22.90
N ARG A 325 5.56 20.43 23.31
CA ARG A 325 5.33 21.32 24.47
C ARG A 325 5.60 20.65 25.81
N GLU A 326 5.26 19.38 25.95
CA GLU A 326 5.30 18.66 27.22
C GLU A 326 6.61 17.91 27.48
N ARG A 327 7.33 17.54 26.42
CA ARG A 327 8.56 16.73 26.52
C ARG A 327 9.73 17.31 25.75
N THR A 328 9.81 17.02 24.43
CA THR A 328 10.99 17.34 23.64
C THR A 328 10.61 17.78 22.23
N ALA A 329 11.06 18.96 21.82
CA ALA A 329 11.04 19.42 20.43
C ALA A 329 12.41 19.23 19.80
N ASN A 330 12.48 18.40 18.75
CA ASN A 330 13.73 18.12 18.05
C ASN A 330 13.51 17.80 16.57
N GLN A 331 14.58 17.45 15.86
CA GLN A 331 14.48 17.09 14.46
C GLN A 331 13.71 15.80 14.21
N SER A 332 13.63 14.88 15.16
CA SER A 332 12.90 13.63 15.01
C SER A 332 11.40 13.85 15.08
N THR A 333 10.91 14.69 16.01
CA THR A 333 9.50 15.08 16.08
C THR A 333 9.06 15.80 14.80
N TYR A 334 9.87 16.77 14.32
CA TYR A 334 9.64 17.43 13.05
C TYR A 334 9.66 16.44 11.86
N TRP A 335 10.48 15.39 11.90
CA TRP A 335 10.58 14.45 10.79
C TRP A 335 9.30 13.63 10.58
N VAL A 336 8.50 13.41 11.63
CA VAL A 336 7.17 12.81 11.47
C VAL A 336 6.25 13.72 10.65
N LEU A 337 6.25 15.02 10.95
CA LEU A 337 5.53 16.02 10.15
C LEU A 337 6.03 16.04 8.69
N PHE A 338 7.34 15.97 8.49
CA PHE A 338 7.97 15.94 7.18
C PHE A 338 7.46 14.78 6.30
N GLU A 339 7.26 13.58 6.89
CA GLU A 339 6.71 12.44 6.16
C GLU A 339 5.20 12.57 5.89
N LEU A 340 4.43 13.19 6.78
CA LEU A 340 3.01 13.51 6.52
C LEU A 340 2.87 14.50 5.37
N LEU A 341 3.80 15.46 5.24
CA LEU A 341 3.84 16.40 4.11
C LEU A 341 4.16 15.71 2.78
N TRP A 342 4.97 14.63 2.77
CA TRP A 342 5.17 13.84 1.55
C TRP A 342 3.88 13.16 1.10
N ARG A 343 3.07 12.64 2.04
CA ARG A 343 1.77 12.05 1.73
C ARG A 343 0.82 13.09 1.13
N ASP A 344 0.74 14.27 1.73
CA ASP A 344 -0.05 15.39 1.20
C ASP A 344 0.41 15.79 -0.20
N TYR A 345 1.72 15.94 -0.38
CA TYR A 345 2.32 16.29 -1.66
C TYR A 345 1.90 15.35 -2.79
N PHE A 346 1.99 14.04 -2.59
CA PHE A 346 1.59 13.08 -3.62
C PHE A 346 0.08 13.14 -3.90
N ARG A 347 -0.74 13.43 -2.91
CA ARG A 347 -2.18 13.61 -3.12
C ARG A 347 -2.48 14.89 -3.92
N PHE A 348 -1.82 15.99 -3.65
CA PHE A 348 -1.95 17.21 -4.43
C PHE A 348 -1.30 17.10 -5.82
N VAL A 349 -0.25 16.34 -5.98
CA VAL A 349 0.29 15.99 -7.31
C VAL A 349 -0.73 15.19 -8.12
N ALA A 350 -1.45 14.25 -7.48
CA ALA A 350 -2.51 13.52 -8.16
C ALA A 350 -3.65 14.44 -8.60
N LEU A 351 -4.06 15.43 -7.80
CA LEU A 351 -5.03 16.45 -8.20
C LEU A 351 -4.53 17.29 -9.38
N LYS A 352 -3.25 17.70 -9.36
CA LYS A 352 -2.65 18.52 -10.42
C LYS A 352 -2.58 17.77 -11.75
N TYR A 353 -2.17 16.52 -11.73
CA TYR A 353 -1.84 15.77 -12.93
C TYR A 353 -2.93 14.78 -13.39
N GLY A 354 -3.91 14.50 -12.53
CA GLY A 354 -5.02 13.59 -12.83
C GLY A 354 -4.54 12.24 -13.35
N ARG A 355 -5.12 11.77 -14.44
CA ARG A 355 -4.78 10.46 -15.06
C ARG A 355 -3.32 10.31 -15.50
N ARG A 356 -2.54 11.39 -15.59
CA ARG A 356 -1.13 11.32 -16.00
C ARG A 356 -0.26 10.56 -15.01
N ILE A 357 -0.66 10.45 -13.73
CA ILE A 357 0.06 9.65 -12.73
C ILE A 357 0.13 8.16 -13.09
N PHE A 358 -0.77 7.66 -13.95
CA PHE A 358 -0.80 6.26 -14.42
C PHE A 358 -0.15 6.08 -15.80
N SER A 359 0.30 7.16 -16.43
CA SER A 359 0.87 7.13 -17.77
C SER A 359 2.24 6.47 -17.79
N LEU A 360 2.47 5.58 -18.77
CA LEU A 360 3.77 4.95 -19.00
C LEU A 360 4.92 5.97 -19.11
N ARG A 361 4.64 7.13 -19.72
CA ARG A 361 5.59 8.23 -19.91
C ARG A 361 5.72 9.14 -18.69
N GLY A 362 4.94 8.88 -17.63
CA GLY A 362 4.91 9.66 -16.39
C GLY A 362 4.46 11.11 -16.55
N LEU A 363 4.78 11.93 -15.55
CA LEU A 363 4.40 13.35 -15.52
C LEU A 363 5.20 14.22 -16.50
N GLN A 364 6.42 13.80 -16.81
CA GLN A 364 7.36 14.53 -17.68
C GLN A 364 7.21 14.14 -19.15
N SER A 365 6.31 13.21 -19.50
CA SER A 365 6.09 12.69 -20.84
C SER A 365 7.37 12.12 -21.49
N LYS A 366 8.27 11.55 -20.67
CA LYS A 366 9.53 10.95 -21.13
C LYS A 366 9.29 9.63 -21.83
N GLU A 367 9.99 9.42 -22.93
CA GLU A 367 10.05 8.12 -23.62
C GLU A 367 11.22 7.30 -23.07
N ILE A 368 10.90 6.23 -22.36
CA ILE A 368 11.87 5.27 -21.85
C ILE A 368 11.53 3.91 -22.48
N PRO A 369 12.53 3.20 -23.05
CA PRO A 369 12.30 1.89 -23.68
C PRO A 369 12.12 0.80 -22.61
N TRP A 370 10.97 0.82 -21.95
CA TRP A 370 10.64 -0.18 -20.92
C TRP A 370 10.55 -1.58 -21.51
N LYS A 371 11.19 -2.53 -20.85
CA LYS A 371 11.08 -3.95 -21.16
C LYS A 371 9.80 -4.54 -20.56
N LYS A 372 9.23 -5.55 -21.23
CA LYS A 372 8.11 -6.37 -20.75
C LYS A 372 8.54 -7.83 -20.63
N ASP A 373 9.56 -8.09 -19.80
CA ASP A 373 10.07 -9.44 -19.56
C ASP A 373 9.41 -10.01 -18.31
N LEU A 374 8.46 -10.92 -18.52
CA LEU A 374 7.70 -11.55 -17.43
C LEU A 374 8.57 -12.48 -16.59
N GLN A 375 9.62 -13.10 -17.15
CA GLN A 375 10.50 -13.99 -16.40
C GLN A 375 11.37 -13.19 -15.42
N LEU A 376 11.93 -12.08 -15.85
CA LEU A 376 12.65 -11.17 -14.97
C LEU A 376 11.75 -10.56 -13.90
N PHE A 377 10.50 -10.24 -14.28
CA PHE A 377 9.51 -9.76 -13.31
C PHE A 377 9.15 -10.82 -12.28
N ASP A 378 8.95 -12.08 -12.69
CA ASP A 378 8.67 -13.19 -11.76
C ASP A 378 9.84 -13.41 -10.80
N CYS A 379 11.09 -13.34 -11.28
CA CYS A 379 12.27 -13.40 -10.40
C CYS A 379 12.27 -12.26 -9.36
N TRP A 380 11.94 -11.04 -9.77
CA TRP A 380 11.84 -9.90 -8.86
C TRP A 380 10.69 -10.07 -7.86
N LYS A 381 9.53 -10.41 -8.34
CA LYS A 381 8.30 -10.61 -7.55
C LYS A 381 8.47 -11.69 -6.47
N GLU A 382 9.17 -12.78 -6.81
CA GLU A 382 9.39 -13.93 -5.93
C GLU A 382 10.62 -13.80 -5.02
N GLY A 383 11.38 -12.69 -5.12
CA GLY A 383 12.62 -12.52 -4.36
C GLY A 383 13.68 -13.57 -4.74
N LYS A 384 13.86 -13.75 -6.05
CA LYS A 384 14.81 -14.71 -6.66
C LYS A 384 15.70 -14.04 -7.70
N THR A 385 16.05 -12.77 -7.46
CA THR A 385 16.90 -11.98 -8.37
C THR A 385 18.37 -12.36 -8.27
N GLY A 386 18.77 -13.00 -7.18
CA GLY A 386 20.16 -13.26 -6.83
C GLY A 386 20.87 -12.07 -6.17
N VAL A 387 20.14 -10.98 -5.89
CA VAL A 387 20.64 -9.83 -5.12
C VAL A 387 20.03 -9.90 -3.72
N PRO A 388 20.79 -10.35 -2.69
CA PRO A 388 20.25 -10.73 -1.40
C PRO A 388 19.39 -9.66 -0.73
N PHE A 389 19.80 -8.39 -0.81
CA PHE A 389 19.04 -7.30 -0.20
C PHE A 389 17.71 -7.02 -0.92
N VAL A 390 17.64 -7.20 -2.25
CA VAL A 390 16.40 -7.10 -3.02
C VAL A 390 15.49 -8.29 -2.70
N ASP A 391 16.06 -9.50 -2.70
CA ASP A 391 15.31 -10.73 -2.47
C ASP A 391 14.70 -10.76 -1.06
N ALA A 392 15.44 -10.35 -0.05
CA ALA A 392 14.94 -10.24 1.32
C ALA A 392 13.72 -9.31 1.41
N ASN A 393 13.78 -8.12 0.80
CA ASN A 393 12.69 -7.16 0.81
C ASN A 393 11.43 -7.68 0.09
N MET A 394 11.60 -8.34 -1.06
CA MET A 394 10.45 -8.88 -1.81
C MET A 394 9.81 -10.08 -1.09
N ARG A 395 10.59 -10.89 -0.38
CA ARG A 395 10.08 -12.00 0.44
C ARG A 395 9.35 -11.50 1.69
N GLU A 396 9.86 -10.47 2.37
CA GLU A 396 9.12 -9.79 3.44
C GLU A 396 7.76 -9.30 2.95
N LEU A 397 7.75 -8.57 1.82
CA LEU A 397 6.51 -8.05 1.23
C LEU A 397 5.51 -9.17 0.95
N SER A 398 5.96 -10.26 0.33
CA SER A 398 5.08 -11.39 -0.02
C SER A 398 4.51 -12.08 1.21
N ALA A 399 5.32 -12.24 2.27
CA ALA A 399 4.92 -12.96 3.48
C ALA A 399 4.05 -12.13 4.43
N THR A 400 4.19 -10.81 4.42
CA THR A 400 3.63 -9.94 5.47
C THR A 400 2.73 -8.81 4.95
N GLY A 401 2.76 -8.52 3.66
CA GLY A 401 2.13 -7.32 3.09
C GLY A 401 2.81 -6.01 3.49
N PHE A 402 3.97 -6.08 4.16
CA PHE A 402 4.72 -4.91 4.63
C PHE A 402 6.14 -4.91 4.05
N MET A 403 6.70 -3.73 3.86
CA MET A 403 8.10 -3.50 3.52
C MET A 403 8.52 -2.13 4.05
N SER A 404 9.74 -2.03 4.60
CA SER A 404 10.27 -0.75 5.07
C SER A 404 10.37 0.27 3.92
N ASN A 405 10.33 1.58 4.25
CA ASN A 405 10.55 2.64 3.25
C ASN A 405 11.87 2.44 2.49
N ARG A 406 12.93 2.03 3.18
CA ARG A 406 14.23 1.79 2.57
C ARG A 406 14.18 0.62 1.57
N GLY A 407 13.51 -0.46 1.93
CA GLY A 407 13.28 -1.59 1.04
C GLY A 407 12.57 -1.17 -0.25
N ARG A 408 11.45 -0.45 -0.13
CA ARG A 408 10.65 0.01 -1.29
C ARG A 408 11.47 0.81 -2.30
N GLN A 409 12.30 1.74 -1.82
CA GLN A 409 13.18 2.53 -2.70
C GLN A 409 14.18 1.66 -3.45
N ASN A 410 14.74 0.65 -2.79
CA ASN A 410 15.73 -0.24 -3.38
C ASN A 410 15.10 -1.17 -4.43
N VAL A 411 14.03 -1.87 -4.10
CA VAL A 411 13.41 -2.81 -5.03
C VAL A 411 12.78 -2.11 -6.23
N ALA A 412 12.23 -0.89 -6.05
CA ALA A 412 11.70 -0.08 -7.15
C ALA A 412 12.82 0.45 -8.07
N SER A 413 13.93 0.91 -7.50
CA SER A 413 15.12 1.30 -8.28
C SER A 413 15.69 0.10 -9.04
N PHE A 414 15.76 -1.07 -8.42
CA PHE A 414 16.26 -2.29 -9.06
C PHE A 414 15.39 -2.69 -10.26
N LEU A 415 14.06 -2.73 -10.07
CA LEU A 415 13.13 -3.06 -11.15
C LEU A 415 13.26 -2.09 -12.34
N THR A 416 13.29 -0.78 -12.06
CA THR A 416 13.22 0.26 -13.10
C THR A 416 14.58 0.60 -13.73
N LYS A 417 15.67 0.55 -12.96
CA LYS A 417 16.99 1.02 -13.39
C LYS A 417 17.99 -0.10 -13.69
N ASP A 418 17.86 -1.25 -13.03
CA ASP A 418 18.73 -2.40 -13.27
C ASP A 418 18.10 -3.38 -14.25
N LEU A 419 16.84 -3.77 -14.05
CA LEU A 419 16.12 -4.65 -14.95
C LEU A 419 15.55 -3.90 -16.17
N GLY A 420 15.24 -2.62 -16.03
CA GLY A 420 14.62 -1.79 -17.07
C GLY A 420 13.18 -2.18 -17.40
N LEU A 421 12.48 -2.80 -16.46
CA LEU A 421 11.09 -3.23 -16.62
C LEU A 421 10.10 -2.08 -16.49
N ASP A 422 8.92 -2.21 -17.15
CA ASP A 422 7.82 -1.26 -17.01
C ASP A 422 7.50 -1.06 -15.51
N TRP A 423 7.66 0.17 -15.05
CA TRP A 423 7.48 0.54 -13.66
C TRP A 423 6.07 0.25 -13.13
N ARG A 424 5.06 0.22 -14.03
CA ARG A 424 3.66 -0.06 -13.65
C ARG A 424 3.48 -1.51 -13.20
N MET A 425 4.29 -2.45 -13.69
CA MET A 425 4.29 -3.83 -13.19
C MET A 425 4.58 -3.87 -11.69
N GLY A 426 5.58 -3.10 -11.27
CA GLY A 426 5.91 -2.99 -9.85
C GLY A 426 4.86 -2.22 -9.04
N ALA A 427 4.31 -1.14 -9.60
CA ALA A 427 3.27 -0.34 -8.95
C ALA A 427 2.00 -1.17 -8.69
N GLU A 428 1.53 -1.94 -9.68
CA GLU A 428 0.36 -2.82 -9.55
C GLU A 428 0.64 -4.04 -8.66
N TRP A 429 1.89 -4.54 -8.62
CA TRP A 429 2.27 -5.59 -7.69
C TRP A 429 2.28 -5.09 -6.24
N PHE A 430 2.70 -3.84 -6.00
CA PHE A 430 2.60 -3.19 -4.71
C PHE A 430 1.14 -2.90 -4.32
N GLU A 431 0.32 -2.51 -5.28
CA GLU A 431 -1.13 -2.38 -5.08
C GLU A 431 -1.75 -3.67 -4.55
N TYR A 432 -1.35 -4.82 -5.11
CA TYR A 432 -1.84 -6.11 -4.66
C TYR A 432 -1.38 -6.45 -3.23
N LEU A 433 -0.09 -6.32 -2.93
CA LEU A 433 0.49 -6.88 -1.71
C LEU A 433 0.47 -5.94 -0.50
N LEU A 434 0.68 -4.63 -0.71
CA LEU A 434 0.89 -3.71 0.41
C LEU A 434 -0.37 -3.52 1.26
N VAL A 435 -0.22 -3.72 2.57
CA VAL A 435 -1.26 -3.44 3.57
C VAL A 435 -1.56 -1.94 3.68
N ASP A 436 -0.56 -1.10 3.40
CA ASP A 436 -0.65 0.36 3.45
C ASP A 436 -0.80 1.01 2.06
N TYR A 437 -1.32 0.26 1.08
CA TYR A 437 -1.53 0.82 -0.24
C TYR A 437 -2.42 2.08 -0.20
N ASP A 438 -1.88 3.17 -0.68
CA ASP A 438 -2.55 4.43 -1.01
C ASP A 438 -2.18 4.78 -2.44
N VAL A 439 -3.17 5.01 -3.30
CA VAL A 439 -2.96 5.19 -4.74
C VAL A 439 -2.03 6.35 -5.04
N CYS A 440 -2.21 7.51 -4.37
CA CYS A 440 -1.41 8.70 -4.60
C CYS A 440 0.05 8.49 -4.18
N SER A 441 0.26 7.93 -2.99
CA SER A 441 1.58 7.62 -2.45
C SER A 441 2.28 6.53 -3.26
N ASN A 442 1.57 5.48 -3.66
CA ASN A 442 2.15 4.39 -4.44
C ASN A 442 2.62 4.88 -5.82
N TYR A 443 1.71 5.42 -6.61
CA TYR A 443 2.06 5.87 -7.96
C TYR A 443 3.03 7.05 -7.94
N GLY A 444 2.89 8.00 -7.00
CA GLY A 444 3.82 9.09 -6.81
C GLY A 444 5.26 8.63 -6.54
N ASN A 445 5.45 7.67 -5.64
CA ASN A 445 6.77 7.09 -5.34
C ASN A 445 7.33 6.23 -6.49
N TRP A 446 6.48 5.48 -7.22
CA TRP A 446 6.93 4.74 -8.39
C TRP A 446 7.39 5.66 -9.51
N LEU A 447 6.65 6.72 -9.83
CA LEU A 447 7.05 7.75 -10.78
C LEU A 447 8.37 8.42 -10.38
N TYR A 448 8.52 8.70 -9.07
CA TYR A 448 9.74 9.27 -8.50
C TYR A 448 10.94 8.32 -8.69
N SER A 449 10.79 7.05 -8.37
CA SER A 449 11.85 6.03 -8.52
C SER A 449 12.19 5.73 -9.98
N ALA A 450 11.20 5.76 -10.86
CA ALA A 450 11.37 5.56 -12.30
C ALA A 450 12.06 6.75 -12.99
N GLY A 451 12.12 7.94 -12.33
CA GLY A 451 12.72 9.15 -12.90
C GLY A 451 11.86 9.84 -13.96
N ILE A 452 10.54 9.67 -13.86
CA ILE A 452 9.53 10.25 -14.76
C ILE A 452 8.46 11.05 -13.99
N GLY A 453 8.68 11.24 -12.70
CA GLY A 453 7.82 11.97 -11.78
C GLY A 453 8.38 13.34 -11.43
N THR A 454 8.31 13.69 -10.16
CA THR A 454 8.66 15.00 -9.61
C THR A 454 10.07 15.06 -8.99
N ASP A 455 10.91 14.01 -9.12
CA ASP A 455 12.30 14.09 -8.68
C ASP A 455 13.10 14.97 -9.65
N PRO A 456 13.77 16.03 -9.17
CA PRO A 456 14.63 16.87 -10.02
C PRO A 456 15.90 16.14 -10.49
N ARG A 457 16.19 14.94 -9.95
CA ARG A 457 17.39 14.16 -10.27
C ARG A 457 17.07 13.05 -11.26
N ASP A 458 17.32 13.26 -12.53
CA ASP A 458 16.93 12.38 -13.63
C ASP A 458 17.46 10.94 -13.54
N ASN A 459 18.66 10.74 -13.00
CA ASN A 459 19.38 9.45 -13.04
C ASN A 459 19.66 8.87 -11.66
N ARG A 460 18.78 9.09 -10.69
CA ARG A 460 18.94 8.50 -9.37
C ARG A 460 18.82 6.97 -9.45
N LYS A 461 19.95 6.30 -9.25
CA LYS A 461 20.06 4.85 -9.17
C LYS A 461 20.71 4.48 -7.85
N PHE A 462 20.10 3.52 -7.14
CA PHE A 462 20.70 2.98 -5.92
C PHE A 462 21.71 1.87 -6.26
N ASN A 463 22.77 1.80 -5.49
CA ASN A 463 23.69 0.68 -5.50
C ASN A 463 23.21 -0.33 -4.43
N MET A 464 22.66 -1.46 -4.85
CA MET A 464 22.03 -2.44 -3.96
C MET A 464 22.98 -3.02 -2.92
N ILE A 465 24.26 -3.23 -3.29
CA ILE A 465 25.27 -3.72 -2.36
C ILE A 465 25.56 -2.66 -1.29
N LYS A 466 25.83 -1.41 -1.73
CA LYS A 466 26.06 -0.32 -0.79
C LYS A 466 24.86 -0.12 0.15
N GLN A 467 23.64 -0.21 -0.37
CA GLN A 467 22.43 -0.08 0.46
C GLN A 467 22.31 -1.23 1.47
N GLY A 468 22.63 -2.47 1.08
CA GLY A 468 22.70 -3.59 2.01
C GLY A 468 23.70 -3.33 3.12
N LEU A 469 24.93 -2.92 2.77
CA LEU A 469 25.99 -2.61 3.74
C LEU A 469 25.64 -1.41 4.66
N ASP A 470 24.97 -0.37 4.13
CA ASP A 470 24.63 0.83 4.89
C ASP A 470 23.47 0.56 5.89
N TYR A 471 22.51 -0.32 5.57
CA TYR A 471 21.28 -0.52 6.35
C TYR A 471 21.13 -1.88 7.01
N ASP A 472 21.88 -2.87 6.57
CA ASP A 472 21.93 -4.24 7.10
C ASP A 472 23.38 -4.75 7.15
N GLY A 473 24.29 -3.93 7.69
CA GLY A 473 25.74 -4.17 7.66
C GLY A 473 26.16 -5.52 8.23
N ASN A 474 25.43 -6.04 9.22
CA ASN A 474 25.66 -7.37 9.78
C ASN A 474 24.97 -8.48 9.00
N GLY A 475 24.03 -8.17 8.09
CA GLY A 475 23.24 -9.13 7.32
C GLY A 475 22.10 -9.79 8.08
N ASP A 476 21.66 -9.22 9.19
CA ASP A 476 20.61 -9.81 10.03
C ASP A 476 19.26 -9.87 9.31
N TYR A 477 18.93 -8.81 8.57
CA TYR A 477 17.72 -8.74 7.78
C TYR A 477 17.75 -9.73 6.59
N VAL A 478 18.88 -9.81 5.88
CA VAL A 478 19.02 -10.79 4.79
C VAL A 478 18.93 -12.20 5.33
N ARG A 479 19.61 -12.54 6.45
CA ARG A 479 19.50 -13.88 7.07
C ARG A 479 18.07 -14.24 7.46
N LEU A 480 17.31 -13.27 7.94
CA LEU A 480 15.92 -13.45 8.34
C LEU A 480 15.02 -13.86 7.17
N TRP A 481 15.22 -13.24 6.00
CA TRP A 481 14.33 -13.40 4.85
C TRP A 481 14.88 -14.26 3.71
N VAL A 482 16.18 -14.57 3.74
CA VAL A 482 16.87 -15.42 2.75
C VAL A 482 17.60 -16.55 3.49
N PRO A 483 16.84 -17.52 4.03
CA PRO A 483 17.39 -18.58 4.88
C PRO A 483 18.48 -19.41 4.19
N GLU A 484 18.47 -19.51 2.86
CA GLU A 484 19.51 -20.18 2.09
C GLU A 484 20.89 -19.53 2.21
N LEU A 485 20.98 -18.28 2.70
CA LEU A 485 22.23 -17.58 2.96
C LEU A 485 22.60 -17.52 4.46
N GLN A 486 21.83 -18.20 5.32
CA GLN A 486 21.95 -18.09 6.78
C GLN A 486 23.34 -18.43 7.32
N GLY A 487 24.08 -19.34 6.66
CA GLY A 487 25.43 -19.73 7.07
C GLY A 487 26.51 -18.67 6.80
N ILE A 488 26.22 -17.65 5.98
CA ILE A 488 27.20 -16.57 5.70
C ILE A 488 27.14 -15.53 6.81
N LYS A 489 28.30 -15.25 7.40
CA LYS A 489 28.44 -14.30 8.52
C LYS A 489 28.76 -12.88 8.04
N GLY A 490 28.29 -11.90 8.80
CA GLY A 490 28.61 -10.49 8.60
C GLY A 490 28.20 -9.93 7.24
N ALA A 491 28.94 -8.95 6.76
CA ALA A 491 28.65 -8.18 5.54
C ALA A 491 28.78 -8.99 4.25
N ASP A 492 29.47 -10.12 4.26
CA ASP A 492 29.71 -10.97 3.08
C ASP A 492 28.41 -11.53 2.50
N ILE A 493 27.35 -11.60 3.31
CA ILE A 493 26.02 -12.04 2.87
C ILE A 493 25.44 -11.16 1.74
N HIS A 494 25.88 -9.90 1.63
CA HIS A 494 25.44 -8.99 0.57
C HIS A 494 26.12 -9.22 -0.77
N THR A 495 27.22 -10.01 -0.76
CA THR A 495 28.01 -10.33 -1.97
C THR A 495 28.46 -11.79 -1.98
N PRO A 496 27.55 -12.78 -1.82
CA PRO A 496 27.92 -14.19 -1.65
C PRO A 496 28.73 -14.74 -2.84
N TRP A 497 28.62 -14.15 -4.02
CA TRP A 497 29.32 -14.58 -5.24
C TRP A 497 30.81 -14.23 -5.26
N VAL A 498 31.32 -13.41 -4.32
CA VAL A 498 32.76 -13.14 -4.19
C VAL A 498 33.46 -14.12 -3.23
N LEU A 499 32.70 -14.93 -2.51
CA LEU A 499 33.25 -15.90 -1.59
C LEU A 499 33.88 -17.10 -2.34
N SER A 500 34.95 -17.66 -1.79
CA SER A 500 35.55 -18.88 -2.34
C SER A 500 34.58 -20.06 -2.22
N SER A 501 34.73 -21.05 -3.12
CA SER A 501 33.93 -22.28 -3.06
C SER A 501 34.07 -22.99 -1.70
N ALA A 502 35.24 -22.94 -1.07
CA ALA A 502 35.45 -23.49 0.26
C ALA A 502 34.64 -22.74 1.34
N ALA A 503 34.61 -21.40 1.31
CA ALA A 503 33.83 -20.59 2.23
C ALA A 503 32.31 -20.79 2.05
N LEU A 504 31.84 -20.88 0.80
CA LEU A 504 30.44 -21.20 0.49
C LEU A 504 30.05 -22.60 0.98
N SER A 505 30.92 -23.59 0.75
CA SER A 505 30.71 -24.98 1.22
C SER A 505 30.64 -25.05 2.75
N GLN A 506 31.53 -24.33 3.44
CA GLN A 506 31.52 -24.23 4.91
C GLN A 506 30.26 -23.54 5.43
N ALA A 507 29.73 -22.57 4.70
CA ALA A 507 28.47 -21.89 5.02
C ALA A 507 27.22 -22.72 4.61
N GLY A 508 27.39 -23.87 3.97
CA GLY A 508 26.27 -24.68 3.45
C GLY A 508 25.54 -24.03 2.28
N VAL A 509 26.18 -23.09 1.58
CA VAL A 509 25.57 -22.31 0.50
C VAL A 509 26.01 -22.82 -0.86
N THR A 510 25.05 -23.05 -1.76
CA THR A 510 25.32 -23.43 -3.14
C THR A 510 24.76 -22.39 -4.08
N LEU A 511 25.63 -21.64 -4.76
CA LEU A 511 25.23 -20.64 -5.74
C LEU A 511 24.82 -21.32 -7.07
N GLY A 512 23.69 -20.89 -7.63
CA GLY A 512 23.26 -21.31 -8.97
C GLY A 512 22.50 -22.64 -9.08
N ARG A 513 22.21 -23.36 -8.00
CA ARG A 513 21.30 -24.52 -8.02
C ARG A 513 19.87 -24.12 -7.64
N LYS A 514 18.89 -24.63 -8.41
CA LYS A 514 17.46 -24.61 -8.01
C LYS A 514 17.34 -25.41 -6.70
N SER A 515 16.54 -24.90 -5.75
CA SER A 515 16.05 -25.76 -4.65
C SER A 515 15.44 -27.04 -5.24
N PRO A 516 15.72 -28.20 -4.71
CA PRO A 516 15.06 -29.43 -5.15
C PRO A 516 13.59 -29.37 -4.67
N SER A 517 12.68 -28.94 -5.54
CA SER A 517 11.30 -29.35 -5.44
C SER A 517 11.27 -30.82 -5.79
N GLN A 518 10.82 -31.64 -4.86
CA GLN A 518 10.66 -33.07 -4.97
C GLN A 518 10.02 -33.50 -6.30
N GLY A 519 10.69 -34.46 -6.97
CA GLY A 519 10.11 -35.48 -7.85
C GLY A 519 9.60 -35.04 -9.19
N GLN A 520 10.43 -35.19 -10.21
CA GLN A 520 10.19 -36.06 -11.37
C GLN A 520 11.31 -35.90 -12.39
N GLU A 521 11.97 -36.99 -12.68
CA GLU A 521 12.93 -37.13 -13.77
C GLU A 521 12.20 -36.99 -15.11
N GLY A 522 12.56 -35.97 -15.82
CA GLY A 522 12.22 -35.77 -17.23
C GLY A 522 13.44 -35.21 -17.94
N THR A 523 14.10 -36.07 -18.68
CA THR A 523 15.23 -35.74 -19.56
C THR A 523 14.83 -34.66 -20.54
N CYS A 524 15.36 -33.43 -20.37
CA CYS A 524 15.38 -32.40 -21.39
C CYS A 524 16.81 -31.94 -21.64
N THR A 525 17.40 -32.50 -22.68
CA THR A 525 18.57 -31.98 -23.34
C THR A 525 18.24 -30.66 -24.02
N GLY A 526 18.75 -29.55 -23.50
CA GLY A 526 18.61 -28.25 -24.12
C GLY A 526 18.52 -27.16 -23.05
N ALA A 527 19.64 -26.60 -22.61
CA ALA A 527 19.62 -25.36 -21.83
C ALA A 527 18.94 -24.27 -22.64
N SER A 528 17.74 -23.83 -22.21
CA SER A 528 16.95 -22.83 -22.91
C SER A 528 17.73 -21.52 -23.02
N THR A 529 17.48 -20.77 -24.10
CA THR A 529 18.07 -19.43 -24.35
C THR A 529 17.87 -18.49 -23.14
N ALA A 530 16.81 -18.70 -22.36
CA ALA A 530 16.50 -17.98 -21.12
C ALA A 530 17.49 -18.29 -19.98
N GLN A 531 17.96 -19.53 -19.85
CA GLN A 531 18.96 -19.92 -18.87
C GLN A 531 20.32 -19.25 -19.17
N ARG A 532 20.75 -19.25 -20.44
CA ARG A 532 21.98 -18.58 -20.89
C ARG A 532 21.91 -17.07 -20.74
N GLN A 533 20.75 -16.45 -20.97
CA GLN A 533 20.54 -15.02 -20.75
C GLN A 533 20.55 -14.67 -19.26
N ARG A 534 20.00 -15.51 -18.40
CA ARG A 534 20.02 -15.36 -16.95
C ARG A 534 21.45 -15.43 -16.39
N ASP A 535 22.21 -16.43 -16.82
CA ASP A 535 23.60 -16.62 -16.38
C ASP A 535 24.49 -15.48 -16.90
N ARG A 536 24.27 -15.02 -18.14
CA ARG A 536 24.94 -13.86 -18.71
C ARG A 536 24.56 -12.54 -18.03
N PHE A 537 23.30 -12.43 -17.57
CA PHE A 537 22.83 -11.26 -16.82
C PHE A 537 23.41 -11.22 -15.40
N LEU A 538 23.47 -12.36 -14.72
CA LEU A 538 24.14 -12.49 -13.42
C LEU A 538 25.64 -12.20 -13.54
N LEU A 539 26.29 -12.68 -14.59
CA LEU A 539 27.69 -12.34 -14.91
C LEU A 539 27.87 -10.83 -15.18
N LEU A 540 26.99 -10.20 -15.95
CA LEU A 540 27.05 -8.75 -16.22
C LEU A 540 26.77 -7.90 -14.97
N LEU A 541 25.89 -8.37 -14.06
CA LEU A 541 25.73 -7.76 -12.74
C LEU A 541 26.98 -7.94 -11.87
N GLN A 542 27.59 -9.13 -11.89
CA GLN A 542 28.86 -9.40 -11.22
C GLN A 542 29.98 -8.51 -11.75
N GLU A 543 30.19 -8.42 -13.05
CA GLU A 543 31.22 -7.57 -13.68
C GLU A 543 31.00 -6.08 -13.40
N ARG A 544 29.75 -5.60 -13.49
CA ARG A 544 29.44 -4.18 -13.19
C ARG A 544 29.58 -3.86 -11.69
N CYS A 545 29.28 -4.81 -10.80
CA CYS A 545 29.49 -4.64 -9.36
C CYS A 545 30.96 -4.70 -8.98
N LEU A 546 31.73 -5.62 -9.55
CA LEU A 546 33.18 -5.76 -9.32
C LEU A 546 33.97 -4.54 -9.83
N LEU A 547 33.65 -4.01 -11.02
CA LEU A 547 34.27 -2.81 -11.57
C LEU A 547 34.01 -1.54 -10.73
N LYS A 548 32.84 -1.46 -10.07
CA LYS A 548 32.53 -0.33 -9.17
C LYS A 548 33.09 -0.51 -7.76
N ALA A 549 33.12 -1.73 -7.23
CA ALA A 549 33.76 -2.04 -5.95
C ALA A 549 35.27 -1.83 -6.00
N GLY A 550 35.93 -2.27 -7.08
CA GLY A 550 37.36 -2.03 -7.31
C GLY A 550 37.73 -0.55 -7.37
N ARG A 551 36.89 0.30 -7.98
CA ARG A 551 37.11 1.76 -7.99
C ARG A 551 36.83 2.43 -6.64
N ALA A 552 35.98 1.87 -5.80
CA ALA A 552 35.73 2.39 -4.45
C ALA A 552 36.83 2.00 -3.46
N LEU A 553 37.41 0.82 -3.61
CA LEU A 553 38.56 0.37 -2.82
C LEU A 553 39.86 1.12 -3.22
N SER A 554 40.07 1.34 -4.52
CA SER A 554 41.22 2.14 -5.01
C SER A 554 41.22 3.58 -4.51
N LYS A 555 40.06 4.18 -4.24
CA LYS A 555 39.96 5.54 -3.66
C LYS A 555 40.15 5.60 -2.14
N ARG A 556 40.18 4.47 -1.43
CA ARG A 556 40.47 4.42 0.03
C ARG A 556 41.96 4.17 0.36
N PHE A 557 42.76 3.86 -0.64
CA PHE A 557 44.21 3.65 -0.47
C PHE A 557 45.08 4.79 -1.03
N CYS A 558 44.45 5.87 -1.50
CA CYS A 558 45.16 7.10 -1.90
C CYS A 558 44.57 8.29 -1.14
N CYS A 559 44.82 8.35 0.15
CA CYS A 559 44.85 9.56 0.99
C CYS A 559 45.56 9.21 2.28
#